data_18114a315b04fc427e84fee5203601fb
#
_entry.id   18114a315b04fc427e84fee5203601fb
#
_cell.length_a   1.000
_cell.length_b   1.000
_cell.length_c   1.000
_cell.angle_alpha   90.00
_cell.angle_beta   90.00
_cell.angle_gamma   90.00
#
_symmetry.space_group_name_H-M   'P 1'
#
loop_
_entity.id
_entity.type
_entity.pdbx_description
1 polymer ?
#
loop_
_entity_poly.entity_id
_entity_poly.type
_entity_poly.pdbx_seq_one_letter_code
_entity_poly.pdbx_strand_id
1 'polypeptide(L)' 'MVLYRLCFINPKTEQVDRERDIEANDDVDATHIARESDHRPLELWCGDRKVRTFRAETYAQMRV' A
#
# COMPACT_ATOMS: atom_id res chain seq x y z
N MET A 1 18.20 7.30 0.98
CA MET A 1 16.82 6.88 0.77
C MET A 1 16.66 5.42 1.07
N VAL A 2 15.47 5.02 1.44
CA VAL A 2 15.17 3.64 1.82
C VAL A 2 14.25 3.05 0.76
N LEU A 3 14.46 1.79 0.42
CA LEU A 3 13.65 1.12 -0.58
C LEU A 3 12.45 0.48 0.08
N TYR A 4 11.28 0.73 -0.47
CA TYR A 4 10.02 0.16 0.00
C TYR A 4 9.33 -0.53 -1.16
N ARG A 5 8.40 -1.44 -0.84
CA ARG A 5 7.65 -2.16 -1.85
C ARG A 5 6.16 -1.99 -1.60
N LEU A 6 5.43 -1.64 -2.65
CA LEU A 6 3.98 -1.61 -2.61
C LEU A 6 3.48 -2.92 -3.19
N CYS A 7 2.67 -3.63 -2.43
CA CYS A 7 2.10 -4.88 -2.87
C CYS A 7 0.60 -4.66 -3.07
N PHE A 8 0.16 -4.70 -4.31
CA PHE A 8 -1.25 -4.44 -4.64
C PHE A 8 -2.01 -5.76 -4.56
N ILE A 9 -3.05 -5.77 -3.77
CA ILE A 9 -3.80 -6.98 -3.46
C ILE A 9 -5.05 -7.04 -4.33
N ASN A 10 -5.28 -8.19 -4.94
CA ASN A 10 -6.50 -8.40 -5.70
C ASN A 10 -7.64 -8.63 -4.71
N PRO A 11 -8.67 -7.77 -4.70
CA PRO A 11 -9.74 -7.90 -3.70
C PRO A 11 -10.55 -9.17 -3.85
N LYS A 12 -10.51 -9.81 -5.00
CA LYS A 12 -11.29 -11.02 -5.20
C LYS A 12 -10.55 -12.26 -4.70
N THR A 13 -9.23 -12.30 -4.89
CA THR A 13 -8.46 -13.47 -4.50
C THR A 13 -7.68 -13.24 -3.22
N GLU A 14 -7.54 -11.97 -2.81
CA GLU A 14 -6.78 -11.59 -1.63
C GLU A 14 -5.30 -11.95 -1.75
N GLN A 15 -4.80 -12.02 -2.97
CA GLN A 15 -3.41 -12.33 -3.20
C GLN A 15 -2.73 -11.14 -3.87
N VAL A 16 -1.42 -11.07 -3.74
CA VAL A 16 -0.65 -9.99 -4.36
C VAL A 16 -0.70 -10.17 -5.86
N ASP A 17 -1.19 -9.14 -6.54
CA ASP A 17 -1.39 -9.17 -7.96
C ASP A 17 -0.28 -8.42 -8.67
N ARG A 18 0.30 -7.42 -8.03
CA ARG A 18 1.33 -6.61 -8.64
C ARG A 18 2.18 -6.01 -7.52
N GLU A 19 3.43 -5.76 -7.80
CA GLU A 19 4.34 -5.12 -6.86
C GLU A 19 5.05 -3.98 -7.53
N ARG A 20 5.39 -2.97 -6.75
CA ARG A 20 6.11 -1.82 -7.26
C ARG A 20 7.10 -1.34 -6.18
N ASP A 21 8.33 -1.08 -6.59
CA ASP A 21 9.33 -0.57 -5.65
C ASP A 21 9.32 0.94 -5.69
N ILE A 22 9.45 1.55 -4.51
CA ILE A 22 9.53 2.99 -4.38
C ILE A 22 10.67 3.33 -3.44
N GLU A 23 11.17 4.54 -3.52
CA GLU A 23 12.18 5.03 -2.60
C GLU A 23 11.58 6.17 -1.79
N ALA A 24 11.85 6.19 -0.51
CA ALA A 24 11.33 7.20 0.38
C ALA A 24 12.35 7.48 1.48
N ASN A 25 12.18 8.58 2.17
CA ASN A 25 13.12 8.96 3.22
C ASN A 25 12.91 8.14 4.49
N ASP A 26 11.69 7.84 4.80
CA ASP A 26 11.35 7.05 6.00
C ASP A 26 9.93 6.51 5.84
N ASP A 27 9.44 5.86 6.88
CA ASP A 27 8.12 5.23 6.84
C ASP A 27 7.01 6.24 6.61
N VAL A 28 7.14 7.43 7.15
CA VAL A 28 6.10 8.46 6.98
C VAL A 28 6.03 8.90 5.53
N ASP A 29 7.18 9.12 4.92
CA ASP A 29 7.25 9.54 3.53
C ASP A 29 6.69 8.43 2.64
N ALA A 30 7.09 7.18 2.89
CA ALA A 30 6.60 6.04 2.14
C ALA A 30 5.09 5.90 2.27
N THR A 31 4.57 6.15 3.46
CA THR A 31 3.13 6.07 3.70
C THR A 31 2.39 7.12 2.87
N HIS A 32 2.94 8.33 2.77
CA HIS A 32 2.32 9.36 1.96
C HIS A 32 2.28 8.95 0.49
N ILE A 33 3.37 8.39 -0.02
CA ILE A 33 3.42 7.94 -1.40
C ILE A 33 2.40 6.83 -1.64
N ALA A 34 2.32 5.87 -0.72
CA ALA A 34 1.39 4.77 -0.86
C ALA A 34 -0.06 5.24 -0.81
N ARG A 35 -0.32 6.24 0.05
CA ARG A 35 -1.68 6.72 0.21
C ARG A 35 -2.21 7.37 -1.05
N GLU A 36 -1.34 7.92 -1.88
CA GLU A 36 -1.77 8.57 -3.09
C GLU A 36 -2.05 7.58 -4.22
N SER A 37 -1.78 6.30 -4.01
CA SER A 37 -2.07 5.30 -5.01
C SER A 37 -3.57 5.10 -5.16
N ASP A 38 -4.03 4.96 -6.38
CA ASP A 38 -5.43 4.71 -6.63
C ASP A 38 -5.77 3.22 -6.53
N HIS A 39 -4.77 2.38 -6.40
CA HIS A 39 -5.00 0.94 -6.41
C HIS A 39 -5.05 0.42 -4.99
N ARG A 40 -6.20 -0.03 -4.56
CA ARG A 40 -6.38 -0.58 -3.23
C ARG A 40 -7.19 -1.84 -3.34
N PRO A 41 -7.01 -2.74 -2.42
CA PRO A 41 -6.15 -2.65 -1.23
C PRO A 41 -4.69 -2.85 -1.58
N LEU A 42 -3.82 -2.34 -0.74
CA LEU A 42 -2.39 -2.54 -0.95
C LEU A 42 -1.67 -2.60 0.41
N GLU A 43 -0.48 -3.17 0.41
CA GLU A 43 0.37 -3.24 1.58
C GLU A 43 1.68 -2.54 1.27
N LEU A 44 2.22 -1.86 2.26
CA LEU A 44 3.51 -1.19 2.15
C LEU A 44 4.52 -1.96 2.98
N TRP A 45 5.61 -2.39 2.36
CA TRP A 45 6.63 -3.21 3.01
C TRP A 45 8.00 -2.55 2.91
N CYS A 46 8.83 -2.78 3.89
CA CYS A 46 10.23 -2.42 3.88
C CYS A 46 11.00 -3.69 4.18
N GLY A 47 11.52 -4.35 3.14
CA GLY A 47 12.15 -5.65 3.29
C GLY A 47 11.14 -6.66 3.80
N ASP A 48 11.43 -7.26 4.94
CA ASP A 48 10.54 -8.25 5.52
C ASP A 48 9.52 -7.63 6.46
N ARG A 49 9.55 -6.34 6.67
CA ARG A 49 8.70 -5.69 7.66
C ARG A 49 7.52 -5.03 6.99
N LYS A 50 6.32 -5.38 7.38
CA LYS A 50 5.13 -4.73 6.86
C LYS A 50 4.95 -3.42 7.61
N VAL A 51 4.94 -2.31 6.89
CA VAL A 51 4.83 -0.99 7.45
C VAL A 51 3.36 -0.62 7.66
N ARG A 52 2.52 -0.88 6.68
CA ARG A 52 1.13 -0.46 6.76
C ARG A 52 0.28 -1.18 5.73
N THR A 53 -1.01 -1.31 6.02
CA THR A 53 -1.99 -1.87 5.09
C THR A 53 -3.01 -0.79 4.77
N PHE A 54 -3.34 -0.63 3.49
CA PHE A 54 -4.36 0.31 3.04
C PHE A 54 -5.53 -0.51 2.51
N ARG A 55 -6.69 -0.31 3.08
CA ARG A 55 -7.84 -1.11 2.73
C ARG A 55 -8.70 -0.44 1.69
N ALA A 56 -9.46 -1.26 0.99
CA ALA A 56 -10.28 -0.75 -0.07
C ALA A 56 -11.60 -0.16 0.39
N GLU A 57 -11.96 -0.42 1.60
CA GLU A 57 -13.28 -0.08 2.04
C GLU A 57 -13.52 1.32 2.23
N THR A 58 -12.53 2.09 2.01
CA THR A 58 -12.69 3.37 2.37
C THR A 58 -13.87 3.97 1.89
N TYR A 59 -14.35 3.65 0.90
CA TYR A 59 -15.39 4.26 0.49
C TYR A 59 -16.51 3.94 1.01
N ALA A 60 -16.52 2.92 1.33
CA ALA A 60 -17.67 2.53 1.77
C ALA A 60 -18.28 3.42 2.63
N GLN A 61 -17.71 3.93 3.34
CA GLN A 61 -18.38 4.57 4.19
C GLN A 61 -18.77 5.71 3.85
N MET A 62 -18.52 6.00 3.11
CA MET A 62 -18.90 7.05 2.80
C MET A 62 -20.14 7.20 2.56
N ARG A 63 -20.73 6.84 2.59
CA ARG A 63 -21.74 7.04 2.43
C ARG A 63 -22.47 7.35 2.93
N VAL A 64 -22.27 7.42 3.39
CA VAL A 64 -22.92 7.68 3.86
C VAL A 64 -23.53 8.14 3.84
#